data_5ebe265b7be55b3174de12340c630473
#
_entry.id   5ebe265b7be55b3174de12340c630473
#
_cell.length_a   1.000
_cell.length_b   1.000
_cell.length_c   1.000
_cell.angle_alpha   90.00
_cell.angle_beta   90.00
_cell.angle_gamma   90.00
#
_symmetry.space_group_name_H-M   'P 1'
#
loop_
_entity.id
_entity.type
_entity.pdbx_description
1 polymer ?
#
loop_
_entity_poly.entity_id
_entity_poly.type
_entity_poly.pdbx_seq_one_letter_code
_entity_poly.pdbx_strand_id
1 'polypeptide(L)'
;MRARPDWLLMEKDEARAALAHPSEIRPTMKRTHMWGTVRTAALCLLSMGVLLSGCALTFGYRHADWMISWQLDHYLDLTAGQRRDVTARLKPLLARHRTEAIPQYEQFLKELQQRVSRGLTREDLEWMYASYDRFREDLFERAVPDGSALLMTVSERQVRAAVGPRHRLLRAPPVL
;
A
#
# COMPACT_ATOMS: atom_id res chain seq x y z
N MET A 1 18.90 70.64 59.03
CA MET A 1 19.27 69.31 58.70
C MET A 1 18.06 68.40 58.96
N ARG A 2 17.32 67.95 57.91
CA ARG A 2 16.20 66.99 58.03
C ARG A 2 16.74 65.63 57.74
N ALA A 3 16.69 64.73 58.76
CA ALA A 3 17.05 63.34 58.56
C ALA A 3 16.02 62.70 57.61
N ARG A 4 16.50 61.92 56.67
CA ARG A 4 15.62 61.11 55.80
C ARG A 4 15.06 59.96 56.60
N PRO A 5 13.79 59.69 56.54
CA PRO A 5 13.17 58.59 57.27
C PRO A 5 13.62 57.25 56.73
N ASP A 6 14.04 56.34 57.63
CA ASP A 6 14.65 55.03 57.35
C ASP A 6 13.74 54.04 56.58
N TRP A 7 12.44 54.27 56.50
CA TRP A 7 11.51 53.43 55.79
C TRP A 7 11.72 53.40 54.26
N LEU A 8 12.31 54.47 53.69
CA LEU A 8 12.65 54.55 52.25
C LEU A 8 13.81 53.61 51.86
N LEU A 9 14.63 53.20 52.78
CA LEU A 9 15.72 52.26 52.54
C LEU A 9 15.24 50.82 52.58
N MET A 10 14.27 50.51 53.47
CA MET A 10 13.67 49.20 53.61
C MET A 10 12.86 48.79 52.35
N GLU A 11 12.11 49.74 51.77
CA GLU A 11 11.31 49.48 50.56
C GLU A 11 12.17 49.16 49.34
N LYS A 12 13.37 49.72 49.24
CA LYS A 12 14.32 49.44 48.16
C LYS A 12 14.97 48.07 48.29
N ASP A 13 15.18 47.58 49.51
CA ASP A 13 15.80 46.25 49.72
C ASP A 13 14.81 45.12 49.49
N GLU A 14 13.52 45.31 49.87
CA GLU A 14 12.46 44.36 49.55
C GLU A 14 12.19 44.27 48.02
N ALA A 15 12.17 45.42 47.35
CA ALA A 15 12.03 45.45 45.88
C ALA A 15 13.21 44.78 45.17
N ARG A 16 14.44 44.89 45.71
CA ARG A 16 15.61 44.20 45.16
C ARG A 16 15.60 42.72 45.45
N ALA A 17 15.08 42.27 46.61
CA ALA A 17 14.94 40.85 46.94
C ALA A 17 13.90 40.18 46.06
N ALA A 18 12.80 40.88 45.72
CA ALA A 18 11.77 40.38 44.81
C ALA A 18 12.27 40.24 43.35
N LEU A 19 13.21 41.04 42.92
CA LEU A 19 13.82 40.94 41.55
C LEU A 19 14.96 39.94 41.49
N ALA A 20 15.48 39.44 42.58
CA ALA A 20 16.61 38.51 42.63
C ALA A 20 16.22 37.02 42.55
N HIS A 21 14.92 36.68 42.60
CA HIS A 21 14.44 35.36 42.34
C HIS A 21 13.61 35.31 41.07
N PRO A 22 14.23 35.13 39.88
CA PRO A 22 13.52 34.57 38.75
C PRO A 22 13.24 33.12 39.17
N SER A 23 11.99 32.86 39.57
CA SER A 23 11.49 31.49 39.64
C SER A 23 11.64 30.87 38.26
N GLU A 24 12.76 30.19 38.02
CA GLU A 24 12.95 29.29 36.87
C GLU A 24 11.91 28.20 36.99
N ILE A 25 10.69 28.49 36.54
CA ILE A 25 9.75 27.47 36.12
C ILE A 25 10.32 26.99 34.78
N ARG A 26 11.36 26.15 34.84
CA ARG A 26 11.71 25.29 33.72
C ARG A 26 10.62 24.23 33.64
N PRO A 27 9.78 24.22 32.58
CA PRO A 27 9.00 23.06 32.31
C PRO A 27 10.00 21.96 31.90
N THR A 28 10.34 21.08 32.84
CA THR A 28 11.00 19.81 32.54
C THR A 28 9.98 18.97 31.77
N MET A 29 9.76 19.36 30.52
CA MET A 29 9.00 18.58 29.55
C MET A 29 9.77 17.26 29.42
N LYS A 30 9.24 16.18 30.00
CA LYS A 30 9.80 14.84 29.94
C LYS A 30 9.82 14.36 28.49
N ARG A 31 10.79 14.83 27.75
CA ARG A 31 11.02 14.56 26.30
C ARG A 31 11.28 13.07 26.02
N THR A 32 11.62 12.31 27.05
CA THR A 32 11.95 10.89 26.94
C THR A 32 10.72 9.98 26.78
N HIS A 33 9.55 10.35 27.31
CA HIS A 33 8.34 9.54 27.15
C HIS A 33 7.66 9.71 25.80
N MET A 34 7.78 10.87 25.18
CA MET A 34 7.14 11.15 23.87
C MET A 34 7.78 10.35 22.73
N TRP A 35 9.07 10.10 22.77
CA TRP A 35 9.77 9.27 21.76
C TRP A 35 9.44 7.78 21.90
N GLY A 36 9.22 7.31 23.12
CA GLY A 36 8.78 5.93 23.38
C GLY A 36 7.38 5.67 22.82
N THR A 37 6.43 6.55 23.12
CA THR A 37 5.04 6.42 22.64
C THR A 37 4.92 6.55 21.12
N VAL A 38 5.68 7.44 20.49
CA VAL A 38 5.70 7.58 19.03
C VAL A 38 6.27 6.33 18.35
N ARG A 39 7.34 5.76 18.89
CA ARG A 39 7.93 4.52 18.35
C ARG A 39 6.99 3.32 18.50
N THR A 40 6.34 3.17 19.65
CA THR A 40 5.35 2.09 19.84
C THR A 40 4.13 2.28 18.96
N ALA A 41 3.61 3.50 18.83
CA ALA A 41 2.51 3.80 17.91
C ALA A 41 2.90 3.52 16.45
N ALA A 42 4.10 3.90 16.02
CA ALA A 42 4.60 3.61 14.68
C ALA A 42 4.76 2.11 14.43
N LEU A 43 5.27 1.35 15.39
CA LEU A 43 5.37 -0.11 15.29
C LEU A 43 3.99 -0.79 15.27
N CYS A 44 3.04 -0.32 16.07
CA CYS A 44 1.66 -0.82 16.02
C CYS A 44 0.98 -0.52 14.69
N LEU A 45 1.16 0.68 14.13
CA LEU A 45 0.64 1.04 12.81
C LEU A 45 1.28 0.21 11.71
N LEU A 46 2.59 -0.01 11.78
CA LEU A 46 3.31 -0.85 10.82
C LEU A 46 2.84 -2.30 10.88
N SER A 47 2.72 -2.88 12.08
CA SER A 47 2.23 -4.25 12.27
C SER A 47 0.77 -4.40 11.84
N MET A 48 -0.09 -3.42 12.15
CA MET A 48 -1.47 -3.36 11.67
C MET A 48 -1.50 -3.31 10.15
N GLY A 49 -0.66 -2.49 9.51
CA GLY A 49 -0.53 -2.41 8.05
C GLY A 49 -0.16 -3.75 7.42
N VAL A 50 0.81 -4.46 7.99
CA VAL A 50 1.23 -5.80 7.50
C VAL A 50 0.12 -6.84 7.67
N LEU A 51 -0.58 -6.85 8.80
CA LEU A 51 -1.71 -7.77 9.05
C LEU A 51 -2.88 -7.48 8.10
N LEU A 52 -3.22 -6.21 7.89
CA LEU A 52 -4.28 -5.81 6.96
C LEU A 52 -3.93 -6.13 5.51
N SER A 53 -2.66 -6.03 5.11
CA SER A 53 -2.22 -6.37 3.74
C SER A 53 -2.44 -7.85 3.43
N GLY A 54 -2.14 -8.76 4.36
CA GLY A 54 -2.40 -10.19 4.19
C GLY A 54 -3.89 -10.51 4.05
N CYS A 55 -4.75 -9.91 4.87
CA CYS A 55 -6.20 -10.05 4.77
C CYS A 55 -6.75 -9.47 3.46
N ALA A 56 -6.26 -8.30 3.03
CA ALA A 56 -6.70 -7.66 1.78
C ALA A 56 -6.33 -8.49 0.55
N LEU A 57 -5.13 -9.08 0.52
CA LEU A 57 -4.69 -9.95 -0.57
C LEU A 57 -5.55 -11.22 -0.65
N THR A 58 -5.79 -11.87 0.49
CA THR A 58 -6.63 -13.07 0.56
C THR A 58 -8.08 -12.75 0.16
N PHE A 59 -8.62 -11.64 0.63
CA PHE A 59 -9.95 -11.18 0.27
C PHE A 59 -10.03 -10.88 -1.23
N GLY A 60 -9.08 -10.11 -1.78
CA GLY A 60 -9.02 -9.77 -3.20
C GLY A 60 -8.93 -11.01 -4.08
N TYR A 61 -8.10 -11.99 -3.70
CA TYR A 61 -7.98 -13.24 -4.44
C TYR A 61 -9.25 -14.11 -4.38
N ARG A 62 -9.96 -14.10 -3.26
CA ARG A 62 -11.25 -14.84 -3.13
C ARG A 62 -12.37 -14.24 -3.98
N HIS A 63 -12.29 -12.96 -4.30
CA HIS A 63 -13.26 -12.21 -5.10
C HIS A 63 -12.69 -11.78 -6.46
N ALA A 64 -11.61 -12.44 -6.90
CA ALA A 64 -10.92 -12.08 -8.14
C ALA A 64 -11.83 -12.20 -9.37
N ASP A 65 -12.74 -13.19 -9.39
CA ASP A 65 -13.74 -13.35 -10.44
C ASP A 65 -14.65 -12.13 -10.56
N TRP A 66 -15.14 -11.63 -9.43
CA TRP A 66 -15.96 -10.42 -9.39
C TRP A 66 -15.13 -9.18 -9.79
N MET A 67 -13.93 -9.00 -9.23
CA MET A 67 -13.06 -7.86 -9.52
C MET A 67 -12.67 -7.80 -11.00
N ILE A 68 -12.26 -8.92 -11.57
CA ILE A 68 -11.89 -8.99 -13.00
C ILE A 68 -13.11 -8.71 -13.88
N SER A 69 -14.26 -9.32 -13.57
CA SER A 69 -15.51 -9.09 -14.31
C SER A 69 -15.93 -7.62 -14.25
N TRP A 70 -15.84 -6.99 -13.06
CA TRP A 70 -16.15 -5.58 -12.88
C TRP A 70 -15.18 -4.69 -13.67
N GLN A 71 -13.89 -5.00 -13.64
CA GLN A 71 -12.87 -4.27 -14.38
C GLN A 71 -13.10 -4.37 -15.89
N LEU A 72 -13.39 -5.56 -16.41
CA LEU A 72 -13.71 -5.75 -17.83
C LEU A 72 -14.98 -5.00 -18.22
N ASP A 73 -16.01 -5.04 -17.38
CA ASP A 73 -17.26 -4.30 -17.60
C ASP A 73 -17.01 -2.78 -17.64
N HIS A 74 -16.20 -2.29 -16.71
CA HIS A 74 -15.84 -0.86 -16.67
C HIS A 74 -15.10 -0.39 -17.94
N TYR A 75 -14.25 -1.25 -18.52
CA TYR A 75 -13.49 -0.91 -19.72
C TYR A 75 -14.25 -1.13 -21.03
N LEU A 76 -15.06 -2.18 -21.11
CA LEU A 76 -15.66 -2.66 -22.35
C LEU A 76 -17.17 -2.42 -22.42
N ASP A 77 -17.81 -1.93 -21.34
CA ASP A 77 -19.28 -1.77 -21.27
C ASP A 77 -19.99 -3.07 -21.70
N LEU A 78 -19.72 -4.14 -20.96
CA LEU A 78 -20.16 -5.50 -21.33
C LEU A 78 -21.67 -5.63 -21.31
N THR A 79 -22.23 -6.27 -22.32
CA THR A 79 -23.63 -6.68 -22.32
C THR A 79 -23.88 -7.75 -21.22
N ALA A 80 -25.13 -7.94 -20.82
CA ALA A 80 -25.49 -8.95 -19.84
C ALA A 80 -25.09 -10.39 -20.26
N GLY A 81 -25.07 -10.67 -21.57
CA GLY A 81 -24.59 -11.94 -22.13
C GLY A 81 -23.07 -12.09 -21.95
N GLN A 82 -22.31 -11.10 -22.40
CA GLN A 82 -20.86 -11.07 -22.27
C GLN A 82 -20.40 -11.19 -20.81
N ARG A 83 -21.08 -10.50 -19.88
CA ARG A 83 -20.76 -10.56 -18.45
C ARG A 83 -20.96 -11.95 -17.87
N ARG A 84 -22.04 -12.65 -18.27
CA ARG A 84 -22.26 -14.05 -17.85
C ARG A 84 -21.18 -14.97 -18.41
N ASP A 85 -20.83 -14.82 -19.68
CA ASP A 85 -19.80 -15.63 -20.34
C ASP A 85 -18.43 -15.42 -19.70
N VAL A 86 -18.01 -14.17 -19.45
CA VAL A 86 -16.80 -13.84 -18.71
C VAL A 86 -16.76 -14.52 -17.35
N THR A 87 -17.84 -14.42 -16.56
CA THR A 87 -17.89 -15.04 -15.23
C THR A 87 -17.79 -16.57 -15.32
N ALA A 88 -18.43 -17.17 -16.30
CA ALA A 88 -18.39 -18.63 -16.52
C ALA A 88 -16.97 -19.12 -16.87
N ARG A 89 -16.20 -18.34 -17.63
CA ARG A 89 -14.80 -18.65 -18.02
C ARG A 89 -13.79 -18.36 -16.90
N LEU A 90 -13.98 -17.28 -16.17
CA LEU A 90 -13.06 -16.90 -15.09
C LEU A 90 -13.03 -17.91 -13.94
N LYS A 91 -14.15 -18.49 -13.57
CA LYS A 91 -14.21 -19.43 -12.45
C LYS A 91 -13.28 -20.64 -12.62
N PRO A 92 -13.33 -21.41 -13.72
CA PRO A 92 -12.42 -22.53 -13.92
C PRO A 92 -10.96 -22.06 -14.11
N LEU A 93 -10.73 -20.92 -14.75
CA LEU A 93 -9.40 -20.36 -14.93
C LEU A 93 -8.75 -20.03 -13.56
N LEU A 94 -9.47 -19.35 -12.67
CA LEU A 94 -8.99 -19.01 -11.32
C LEU A 94 -8.85 -20.27 -10.44
N ALA A 95 -9.75 -21.26 -10.58
CA ALA A 95 -9.62 -22.53 -9.86
C ALA A 95 -8.33 -23.25 -10.27
N ARG A 96 -8.04 -23.34 -11.57
CA ARG A 96 -6.80 -23.93 -12.08
C ARG A 96 -5.56 -23.15 -11.64
N HIS A 97 -5.60 -21.81 -11.73
CA HIS A 97 -4.51 -20.97 -11.25
C HIS A 97 -4.21 -21.22 -9.77
N ARG A 98 -5.24 -21.42 -8.94
CA ARG A 98 -5.08 -21.71 -7.50
C ARG A 98 -4.38 -23.04 -7.26
N THR A 99 -4.70 -24.07 -8.03
CA THR A 99 -4.19 -25.43 -7.81
C THR A 99 -2.84 -25.67 -8.48
N GLU A 100 -2.55 -24.98 -9.57
CA GLU A 100 -1.36 -25.24 -10.38
C GLU A 100 -0.29 -24.13 -10.25
N ALA A 101 -0.68 -22.86 -10.29
CA ALA A 101 0.28 -21.74 -10.30
C ALA A 101 0.70 -21.32 -8.88
N ILE A 102 -0.24 -21.22 -7.93
CA ILE A 102 0.08 -20.78 -6.56
C ILE A 102 1.15 -21.64 -5.88
N PRO A 103 1.15 -22.98 -5.95
CA PRO A 103 2.24 -23.79 -5.41
C PRO A 103 3.62 -23.49 -6.03
N GLN A 104 3.67 -23.17 -7.31
CA GLN A 104 4.92 -22.79 -7.99
C GLN A 104 5.44 -21.44 -7.49
N TYR A 105 4.55 -20.48 -7.23
CA TYR A 105 4.92 -19.20 -6.63
C TYR A 105 5.41 -19.36 -5.19
N GLU A 106 4.79 -20.25 -4.42
CA GLU A 106 5.24 -20.58 -3.06
C GLU A 106 6.66 -21.17 -3.08
N GLN A 107 6.93 -22.09 -3.97
CA GLN A 107 8.26 -22.67 -4.13
C GLN A 107 9.29 -21.62 -4.54
N PHE A 108 8.96 -20.79 -5.51
CA PHE A 108 9.81 -19.67 -5.94
C PHE A 108 10.15 -18.74 -4.77
N LEU A 109 9.16 -18.37 -3.96
CA LEU A 109 9.37 -17.48 -2.81
C LEU A 109 10.25 -18.12 -1.73
N LYS A 110 10.12 -19.42 -1.47
CA LYS A 110 10.98 -20.16 -0.56
C LYS A 110 12.44 -20.16 -1.05
N GLU A 111 12.65 -20.41 -2.33
CA GLU A 111 13.97 -20.40 -2.95
C GLU A 111 14.56 -18.98 -2.96
N LEU A 112 13.75 -17.96 -3.29
CA LEU A 112 14.17 -16.56 -3.24
C LEU A 112 14.61 -16.16 -1.83
N GLN A 113 13.86 -16.56 -0.79
CA GLN A 113 14.21 -16.30 0.61
C GLN A 113 15.59 -16.89 0.97
N GLN A 114 15.89 -18.11 0.52
CA GLN A 114 17.19 -18.75 0.74
C GLN A 114 18.32 -18.00 0.02
N ARG A 115 18.08 -17.55 -1.22
CA ARG A 115 19.04 -16.76 -2.01
C ARG A 115 19.31 -15.41 -1.38
N VAL A 116 18.29 -14.70 -0.92
CA VAL A 116 18.42 -13.42 -0.22
C VAL A 116 19.20 -13.56 1.08
N SER A 117 18.99 -14.64 1.85
CA SER A 117 19.66 -14.84 3.15
C SER A 117 21.19 -15.06 3.04
N ARG A 118 21.67 -15.57 1.91
CA ARG A 118 23.11 -15.75 1.64
C ARG A 118 23.76 -14.58 0.89
N GLY A 119 22.97 -13.55 0.54
CA GLY A 119 23.38 -12.46 -0.33
C GLY A 119 23.05 -12.74 -1.80
N LEU A 120 22.40 -11.80 -2.47
CA LEU A 120 22.02 -11.92 -3.89
C LEU A 120 23.26 -11.77 -4.78
N THR A 121 23.38 -12.65 -5.75
CA THR A 121 24.36 -12.60 -6.83
C THR A 121 23.72 -12.13 -8.14
N ARG A 122 24.52 -11.90 -9.16
CA ARG A 122 24.03 -11.59 -10.51
C ARG A 122 23.22 -12.76 -11.09
N GLU A 123 23.67 -13.97 -10.88
CA GLU A 123 23.00 -15.20 -11.33
C GLU A 123 21.63 -15.36 -10.66
N ASP A 124 21.50 -14.92 -9.39
CA ASP A 124 20.22 -14.91 -8.70
C ASP A 124 19.22 -13.93 -9.35
N LEU A 125 19.68 -12.77 -9.81
CA LEU A 125 18.84 -11.82 -10.55
C LEU A 125 18.41 -12.40 -11.90
N GLU A 126 19.32 -13.05 -12.64
CA GLU A 126 18.99 -13.71 -13.90
C GLU A 126 17.97 -14.83 -13.69
N TRP A 127 18.11 -15.62 -12.66
CA TRP A 127 17.14 -16.65 -12.24
C TRP A 127 15.76 -16.03 -11.89
N MET A 128 15.74 -14.89 -11.20
CA MET A 128 14.48 -14.18 -10.88
C MET A 128 13.77 -13.73 -12.15
N TYR A 129 14.49 -13.14 -13.10
CA TYR A 129 13.93 -12.73 -14.39
C TYR A 129 13.39 -13.91 -15.20
N ALA A 130 14.16 -14.98 -15.31
CA ALA A 130 13.73 -16.19 -16.01
C ALA A 130 12.49 -16.84 -15.36
N SER A 131 12.42 -16.80 -14.03
CA SER A 131 11.25 -17.30 -13.29
C SER A 131 10.01 -16.42 -13.53
N TYR A 132 10.18 -15.11 -13.51
CA TYR A 132 9.11 -14.15 -13.81
C TYR A 132 8.57 -14.35 -15.24
N ASP A 133 9.46 -14.44 -16.23
CA ASP A 133 9.05 -14.65 -17.62
C ASP A 133 8.26 -15.95 -17.79
N ARG A 134 8.73 -17.03 -17.20
CA ARG A 134 8.00 -18.32 -17.22
C ARG A 134 6.60 -18.21 -16.57
N PHE A 135 6.46 -17.54 -15.42
CA PHE A 135 5.17 -17.34 -14.79
C PHE A 135 4.24 -16.47 -15.61
N ARG A 136 4.80 -15.43 -16.24
CA ARG A 136 4.07 -14.56 -17.15
C ARG A 136 3.56 -15.32 -18.38
N GLU A 137 4.42 -16.12 -19.02
CA GLU A 137 4.08 -16.93 -20.18
C GLU A 137 2.98 -17.95 -19.83
N ASP A 138 3.13 -18.71 -18.75
CA ASP A 138 2.11 -19.66 -18.29
C ASP A 138 0.76 -18.99 -18.03
N LEU A 139 0.76 -17.80 -17.41
CA LEU A 139 -0.46 -17.03 -17.18
C LEU A 139 -1.12 -16.61 -18.51
N PHE A 140 -0.34 -16.11 -19.48
CA PHE A 140 -0.87 -15.69 -20.75
C PHE A 140 -1.36 -16.86 -21.59
N GLU A 141 -0.64 -17.96 -21.66
CA GLU A 141 -1.05 -19.16 -22.37
C GLU A 141 -2.42 -19.67 -21.89
N ARG A 142 -2.66 -19.60 -20.60
CA ARG A 142 -3.94 -19.99 -20.00
C ARG A 142 -5.06 -18.98 -20.22
N ALA A 143 -4.75 -17.67 -20.23
CA ALA A 143 -5.75 -16.60 -20.31
C ALA A 143 -6.12 -16.25 -21.76
N VAL A 144 -5.19 -16.42 -22.72
CA VAL A 144 -5.39 -16.01 -24.12
C VAL A 144 -6.59 -16.65 -24.79
N PRO A 145 -6.88 -17.96 -24.65
CA PRO A 145 -8.05 -18.56 -25.30
C PRO A 145 -9.37 -17.91 -24.88
N ASP A 146 -9.55 -17.70 -23.55
CA ASP A 146 -10.76 -17.09 -23.01
C ASP A 146 -10.84 -15.59 -23.31
N GLY A 147 -9.71 -14.90 -23.24
CA GLY A 147 -9.61 -13.50 -23.60
C GLY A 147 -9.92 -13.26 -25.09
N SER A 148 -9.38 -14.10 -25.97
CA SER A 148 -9.67 -14.03 -27.40
C SER A 148 -11.14 -14.28 -27.70
N ALA A 149 -11.74 -15.30 -27.07
CA ALA A 149 -13.15 -15.59 -27.23
C ALA A 149 -14.04 -14.40 -26.79
N LEU A 150 -13.69 -13.69 -25.71
CA LEU A 150 -14.38 -12.47 -25.31
C LEU A 150 -14.22 -11.37 -26.36
N LEU A 151 -12.98 -11.10 -26.80
CA LEU A 151 -12.69 -10.03 -27.74
C LEU A 151 -13.43 -10.22 -29.08
N MET A 152 -13.65 -11.45 -29.52
CA MET A 152 -14.44 -11.77 -30.72
C MET A 152 -15.91 -11.37 -30.61
N THR A 153 -16.43 -11.17 -29.39
CA THR A 153 -17.82 -10.73 -29.16
C THR A 153 -17.95 -9.21 -28.96
N VAL A 154 -16.82 -8.50 -28.86
CA VAL A 154 -16.80 -7.05 -28.60
C VAL A 154 -17.18 -6.30 -29.87
N SER A 155 -18.18 -5.42 -29.79
CA SER A 155 -18.63 -4.60 -30.92
C SER A 155 -17.70 -3.41 -31.17
N GLU A 156 -17.69 -2.88 -32.38
CA GLU A 156 -16.94 -1.65 -32.70
C GLU A 156 -17.30 -0.46 -31.79
N ARG A 157 -18.56 -0.37 -31.35
CA ARG A 157 -19.00 0.68 -30.44
C ARG A 157 -18.28 0.55 -29.10
N GLN A 158 -18.17 -0.68 -28.57
CA GLN A 158 -17.44 -0.96 -27.34
C GLN A 158 -15.94 -0.66 -27.48
N VAL A 159 -15.33 -1.03 -28.59
CA VAL A 159 -13.93 -0.69 -28.90
C VAL A 159 -13.72 0.82 -28.92
N ARG A 160 -14.58 1.56 -29.62
CA ARG A 160 -14.50 3.03 -29.67
C ARG A 160 -14.69 3.66 -28.28
N ALA A 161 -15.58 3.13 -27.45
CA ALA A 161 -15.75 3.60 -26.08
C ALA A 161 -14.54 3.34 -25.20
N ALA A 162 -13.93 2.16 -25.32
CA ALA A 162 -12.73 1.77 -24.58
C ALA A 162 -11.49 2.60 -24.95
N VAL A 163 -11.35 3.00 -26.21
CA VAL A 163 -10.19 3.78 -26.70
C VAL A 163 -10.42 5.29 -26.65
N GLY A 164 -11.63 5.73 -26.36
CA GLY A 164 -12.06 7.14 -26.40
C GLY A 164 -11.44 8.02 -25.29
N PRO A 165 -11.70 9.35 -25.33
CA PRO A 165 -11.07 10.33 -24.42
C PRO A 165 -11.34 10.09 -22.91
N ARG A 166 -12.44 9.45 -22.54
CA ARG A 166 -12.74 9.09 -21.14
C ARG A 166 -11.65 8.19 -20.53
N HIS A 167 -11.09 7.29 -21.32
CA HIS A 167 -10.07 6.37 -20.87
C HIS A 167 -8.69 7.02 -20.70
N ARG A 168 -8.40 8.09 -21.43
CA ARG A 168 -7.13 8.81 -21.30
C ARG A 168 -7.02 9.56 -19.98
N LEU A 169 -8.12 10.05 -19.43
CA LEU A 169 -8.14 10.78 -18.14
C LEU A 169 -7.93 9.85 -16.92
N LEU A 170 -8.29 8.57 -17.06
CA LEU A 170 -8.11 7.57 -15.99
C LEU A 170 -6.76 6.85 -16.05
N ARG A 171 -6.02 7.00 -17.15
CA ARG A 171 -4.73 6.35 -17.37
C ARG A 171 -3.51 7.16 -16.93
N ALA A 172 -3.70 8.44 -16.62
CA ALA A 172 -2.62 9.23 -16.04
C ALA A 172 -2.56 8.92 -14.54
N PRO A 173 -1.51 8.25 -14.04
CA PRO A 173 -1.28 8.20 -12.60
C PRO A 173 -1.14 9.64 -12.12
N PRO A 174 -1.60 9.98 -10.90
CA PRO A 174 -1.32 11.29 -10.33
C PRO A 174 0.20 11.46 -10.32
N VAL A 175 0.66 12.50 -11.00
CA VAL A 175 2.07 12.91 -10.97
C VAL A 175 2.30 13.43 -9.55
N LEU A 176 3.08 12.69 -8.74
CA LEU A 176 3.61 13.16 -7.46
C LEU A 176 4.77 14.13 -7.72
#